data_2991662bd48b432db154f2f35096687e
#
_entry.id   2991662bd48b432db154f2f35096687e
#
_cell.length_a   1.000
_cell.length_b   1.000
_cell.length_c   1.000
_cell.angle_alpha   90.00
_cell.angle_beta   90.00
_cell.angle_gamma   90.00
#
_symmetry.space_group_name_H-M   'P 1'
#
loop_
_entity.id
_entity.type
_entity.pdbx_description
1 polymer ?
#
loop_
_entity_poly.entity_id
_entity_poly.type
_entity_poly.pdbx_seq_one_letter_code
_entity_poly.pdbx_strand_id
1 'polypeptide(L)'
;MKKLVFVFILITSFSFAQSVNNYKAVIVPLKFDFIRTNNQYRLCTISKANLINAGFAVFYANEILPKEYSDRCDLLYYDIVKENAFLATKFHIELKDCSGNLVYKSETGYTKEKDTELAYSDALTKAFVSVNNLHYKFEKSVVTTPVVELKNEVVPVVASVVSTAIIEKSDSNLMYAQATANGYQLVDASPKVVYKL
;
A
#
# COMPACT_ATOMS: atom_id res chain seq x y z
N MET A 1 -37.43 30.47 -2.45
CA MET A 1 -36.25 30.14 -3.27
C MET A 1 -34.93 30.16 -2.46
N LYS A 2 -34.65 31.16 -1.65
CA LYS A 2 -33.39 31.20 -0.83
C LYS A 2 -33.19 30.03 0.15
N LYS A 3 -34.27 29.47 0.74
CA LYS A 3 -34.17 28.31 1.65
C LYS A 3 -33.87 27.00 0.93
N LEU A 4 -34.22 26.85 -0.34
CA LEU A 4 -33.99 25.65 -1.13
C LEU A 4 -32.53 25.54 -1.59
N VAL A 5 -31.88 26.67 -1.85
CA VAL A 5 -30.46 26.74 -2.20
C VAL A 5 -29.57 26.33 -1.03
N PHE A 6 -29.96 26.66 0.22
CA PHE A 6 -29.23 26.29 1.43
C PHE A 6 -29.24 24.77 1.70
N VAL A 7 -30.34 24.10 1.34
CA VAL A 7 -30.45 22.63 1.45
C VAL A 7 -29.58 21.93 0.42
N PHE A 8 -29.45 22.50 -0.78
CA PHE A 8 -28.61 21.92 -1.84
C PHE A 8 -27.11 21.99 -1.55
N ILE A 9 -26.65 23.02 -0.80
CA ILE A 9 -25.24 23.17 -0.38
C ILE A 9 -24.88 22.14 0.70
N LEU A 10 -25.82 21.67 1.52
CA LEU A 10 -25.60 20.70 2.58
C LEU A 10 -25.40 19.26 2.09
N ILE A 11 -25.80 18.95 0.86
CA ILE A 11 -25.77 17.58 0.29
C ILE A 11 -24.42 17.24 -0.36
N THR A 12 -23.54 18.21 -0.63
CA THR A 12 -22.29 18.02 -1.37
C THR A 12 -21.09 17.59 -0.50
N SER A 13 -21.27 17.34 0.80
CA SER A 13 -20.17 17.08 1.74
C SER A 13 -19.97 15.58 2.09
N PHE A 14 -20.43 14.63 1.29
CA PHE A 14 -20.04 13.23 1.46
C PHE A 14 -18.65 13.01 0.85
N SER A 15 -17.63 13.54 1.50
CA SER A 15 -16.26 13.08 1.29
C SER A 15 -16.17 11.66 1.84
N PHE A 16 -16.04 10.66 0.98
CA PHE A 16 -15.61 9.33 1.40
C PHE A 16 -14.18 9.46 1.93
N ALA A 17 -14.05 9.62 3.24
CA ALA A 17 -12.76 9.54 3.90
C ALA A 17 -12.29 8.09 3.77
N GLN A 18 -11.33 7.86 2.88
CA GLN A 18 -10.66 6.56 2.80
C GLN A 18 -9.95 6.30 4.12
N SER A 19 -10.25 5.16 4.75
CA SER A 19 -9.57 4.78 5.99
C SER A 19 -8.18 4.22 5.68
N VAL A 20 -7.18 4.58 6.47
CA VAL A 20 -5.84 3.96 6.44
C VAL A 20 -5.90 2.44 6.59
N ASN A 21 -6.92 1.93 7.28
CA ASN A 21 -7.13 0.50 7.54
C ASN A 21 -7.48 -0.31 6.27
N ASN A 22 -7.83 0.36 5.18
CA ASN A 22 -8.12 -0.29 3.89
C ASN A 22 -6.85 -0.72 3.14
N TYR A 23 -5.69 -0.26 3.57
CA TYR A 23 -4.42 -0.47 2.89
C TYR A 23 -3.56 -1.47 3.64
N LYS A 24 -2.91 -2.38 2.91
CA LYS A 24 -2.14 -3.52 3.46
C LYS A 24 -0.77 -3.13 3.99
N ALA A 25 -0.12 -2.15 3.37
CA ALA A 25 1.24 -1.78 3.68
C ALA A 25 1.54 -0.31 3.33
N VAL A 26 2.70 0.16 3.80
CA VAL A 26 3.21 1.51 3.53
C VAL A 26 4.54 1.41 2.79
N ILE A 27 4.70 2.20 1.74
CA ILE A 27 5.95 2.35 0.99
C ILE A 27 6.66 3.62 1.45
N VAL A 28 7.87 3.47 1.97
CA VAL A 28 8.73 4.58 2.39
C VAL A 28 9.71 4.90 1.27
N PRO A 29 9.79 6.17 0.80
CA PRO A 29 10.74 6.56 -0.22
C PRO A 29 12.17 6.50 0.33
N LEU A 30 13.16 6.46 -0.57
CA LEU A 30 14.58 6.51 -0.17
C LEU A 30 15.05 7.93 0.14
N LYS A 31 14.31 8.93 -0.31
CA LYS A 31 14.65 10.34 -0.18
C LYS A 31 13.38 11.18 -0.15
N PHE A 32 13.38 12.26 0.64
CA PHE A 32 12.34 13.29 0.69
C PHE A 32 12.80 14.55 -0.07
N ASP A 33 11.87 15.38 -0.54
CA ASP A 33 12.17 16.53 -1.39
C ASP A 33 13.10 17.58 -0.75
N PHE A 34 13.03 17.71 0.57
CA PHE A 34 13.83 18.69 1.32
C PHE A 34 15.25 18.22 1.70
N ILE A 35 15.64 16.98 1.34
CA ILE A 35 16.99 16.42 1.57
C ILE A 35 17.70 16.10 0.27
N ARG A 36 19.05 16.04 0.30
CA ARG A 36 19.87 15.91 -0.91
C ARG A 36 20.23 14.46 -1.24
N THR A 37 20.46 13.65 -0.22
CA THR A 37 20.94 12.26 -0.36
C THR A 37 19.94 11.27 0.19
N ASN A 38 20.01 10.00 -0.28
CA ASN A 38 19.17 8.94 0.23
C ASN A 38 19.39 8.76 1.74
N ASN A 39 18.29 8.58 2.47
CA ASN A 39 18.26 8.36 3.92
C ASN A 39 19.10 9.37 4.73
N GLN A 40 19.23 10.60 4.25
CA GLN A 40 19.94 11.65 4.95
C GLN A 40 19.31 11.89 6.34
N TYR A 41 20.14 12.08 7.35
CA TYR A 41 19.72 12.18 8.76
C TYR A 41 18.93 10.96 9.25
N ARG A 42 19.08 9.80 8.59
CA ARG A 42 18.39 8.54 8.90
C ARG A 42 16.86 8.62 8.89
N LEU A 43 16.29 9.62 8.21
CA LEU A 43 14.85 9.89 8.22
C LEU A 43 14.02 8.70 7.69
N CYS A 44 14.47 8.05 6.61
CA CYS A 44 13.76 6.87 6.07
C CYS A 44 13.82 5.69 7.05
N THR A 45 14.95 5.51 7.74
CA THR A 45 15.11 4.45 8.76
C THR A 45 14.21 4.71 9.97
N ILE A 46 14.19 5.96 10.47
CA ILE A 46 13.34 6.37 11.60
C ILE A 46 11.87 6.21 11.21
N SER A 47 11.48 6.62 10.01
CA SER A 47 10.11 6.47 9.50
C SER A 47 9.68 5.01 9.44
N LYS A 48 10.51 4.13 8.83
CA LYS A 48 10.21 2.69 8.73
C LYS A 48 10.01 2.07 10.11
N ALA A 49 10.91 2.36 11.06
CA ALA A 49 10.82 1.83 12.41
C ALA A 49 9.54 2.29 13.15
N ASN A 50 9.21 3.59 13.07
CA ASN A 50 8.00 4.11 13.71
C ASN A 50 6.70 3.59 13.07
N LEU A 51 6.65 3.44 11.75
CA LEU A 51 5.49 2.85 11.05
C LEU A 51 5.29 1.38 11.43
N ILE A 52 6.38 0.60 11.56
CA ILE A 52 6.32 -0.77 12.05
C ILE A 52 5.78 -0.81 13.49
N ASN A 53 6.26 0.08 14.36
CA ASN A 53 5.75 0.20 15.73
C ASN A 53 4.27 0.60 15.78
N ALA A 54 3.79 1.38 14.82
CA ALA A 54 2.38 1.72 14.66
C ALA A 54 1.52 0.59 14.07
N GLY A 55 2.13 -0.57 13.74
CA GLY A 55 1.44 -1.79 13.28
C GLY A 55 1.39 -1.97 11.76
N PHE A 56 2.01 -1.10 10.97
CA PHE A 56 2.02 -1.23 9.51
C PHE A 56 3.03 -2.28 9.02
N ALA A 57 2.71 -3.00 7.95
CA ALA A 57 3.72 -3.63 7.11
C ALA A 57 4.42 -2.54 6.29
N VAL A 58 5.77 -2.50 6.26
CA VAL A 58 6.51 -1.37 5.69
C VAL A 58 7.65 -1.84 4.79
N PHE A 59 7.71 -1.31 3.58
CA PHE A 59 8.74 -1.58 2.59
C PHE A 59 9.40 -0.28 2.12
N TYR A 60 10.67 -0.34 1.73
CA TYR A 60 11.27 0.77 0.99
C TYR A 60 10.87 0.71 -0.49
N ALA A 61 10.88 1.86 -1.16
CA ALA A 61 10.49 1.96 -2.57
C ALA A 61 11.36 1.13 -3.54
N ASN A 62 12.55 0.68 -3.12
CA ASN A 62 13.44 -0.18 -3.90
C ASN A 62 13.43 -1.66 -3.46
N GLU A 63 12.62 -2.03 -2.46
CA GLU A 63 12.48 -3.42 -2.05
C GLU A 63 11.58 -4.19 -3.03
N ILE A 64 11.89 -5.47 -3.23
CA ILE A 64 11.00 -6.37 -3.98
C ILE A 64 9.84 -6.75 -3.07
N LEU A 65 8.64 -6.37 -3.48
CA LEU A 65 7.44 -6.64 -2.70
C LEU A 65 7.02 -8.12 -2.82
N PRO A 66 6.66 -8.79 -1.71
CA PRO A 66 5.99 -10.07 -1.75
C PRO A 66 4.70 -10.02 -2.60
N LYS A 67 4.33 -11.16 -3.20
CA LYS A 67 3.19 -11.24 -4.12
C LYS A 67 1.87 -10.71 -3.51
N GLU A 68 1.68 -10.84 -2.20
CA GLU A 68 0.51 -10.34 -1.47
C GLU A 68 0.38 -8.82 -1.45
N TYR A 69 1.50 -8.08 -1.69
CA TYR A 69 1.57 -6.62 -1.76
C TYR A 69 1.80 -6.12 -3.20
N SER A 70 1.53 -6.93 -4.22
CA SER A 70 1.77 -6.58 -5.62
C SER A 70 0.79 -5.53 -6.17
N ASP A 71 -0.40 -5.42 -5.59
CA ASP A 71 -1.36 -4.39 -5.98
C ASP A 71 -0.97 -3.04 -5.38
N ARG A 72 -0.55 -2.12 -6.25
CA ARG A 72 -0.11 -0.79 -5.86
C ARG A 72 -1.21 0.05 -5.20
N CYS A 73 -2.48 -0.24 -5.49
CA CYS A 73 -3.60 0.50 -4.93
C CYS A 73 -4.06 -0.05 -3.56
N ASP A 74 -3.51 -1.19 -3.14
CA ASP A 74 -3.61 -1.68 -1.75
C ASP A 74 -2.51 -1.11 -0.83
N LEU A 75 -1.66 -0.19 -1.34
CA LEU A 75 -0.52 0.36 -0.61
C LEU A 75 -0.67 1.86 -0.38
N LEU A 76 -0.16 2.32 0.76
CA LEU A 76 0.01 3.74 1.06
C LEU A 76 1.44 4.18 0.71
N TYR A 77 1.55 5.39 0.24
CA TYR A 77 2.83 6.04 -0.07
C TYR A 77 3.11 7.10 0.98
N TYR A 78 4.18 6.89 1.73
CA TYR A 78 4.60 7.73 2.84
C TYR A 78 5.40 8.93 2.36
N ASP A 79 5.15 10.08 2.95
CA ASP A 79 5.93 11.29 2.72
C ASP A 79 6.10 12.09 4.01
N ILE A 80 7.20 12.83 4.12
CA ILE A 80 7.42 13.84 5.15
C ILE A 80 7.39 15.21 4.48
N VAL A 81 6.48 16.05 4.90
CA VAL A 81 6.39 17.43 4.42
C VAL A 81 7.00 18.37 5.42
N LYS A 82 8.03 19.11 4.98
CA LYS A 82 8.64 20.18 5.76
C LYS A 82 7.87 21.46 5.58
N GLU A 83 7.33 21.99 6.67
CA GLU A 83 6.64 23.27 6.69
C GLU A 83 7.62 24.43 6.91
N ASN A 84 7.32 25.58 6.31
CA ASN A 84 8.09 26.80 6.54
C ASN A 84 7.88 27.28 7.98
N ALA A 85 8.97 27.50 8.71
CA ALA A 85 8.94 28.04 10.06
C ALA A 85 10.16 28.92 10.33
N PHE A 86 9.96 30.00 11.06
CA PHE A 86 11.06 30.86 11.46
C PHE A 86 11.76 30.28 12.70
N LEU A 87 13.07 30.04 12.58
CA LEU A 87 13.94 29.48 13.65
C LEU A 87 13.41 28.19 14.29
N ALA A 88 12.74 27.33 13.51
CA ALA A 88 12.22 26.08 13.98
C ALA A 88 12.10 25.06 12.85
N THR A 89 12.08 23.80 13.20
CA THR A 89 11.76 22.70 12.26
C THR A 89 10.33 22.25 12.53
N LYS A 90 9.55 22.12 11.44
CA LYS A 90 8.19 21.60 11.47
C LYS A 90 8.02 20.54 10.41
N PHE A 91 7.53 19.39 10.82
CA PHE A 91 7.19 18.27 9.93
C PHE A 91 5.75 17.81 10.17
N HIS A 92 5.08 17.42 9.09
CA HIS A 92 3.94 16.52 9.18
C HIS A 92 4.13 15.35 8.23
N ILE A 93 3.44 14.27 8.52
CA ILE A 93 3.46 13.03 7.77
C ILE A 93 2.23 12.98 6.89
N GLU A 94 2.41 12.60 5.64
CA GLU A 94 1.34 12.32 4.69
C GLU A 94 1.37 10.85 4.26
N LEU A 95 0.19 10.22 4.25
CA LEU A 95 -0.02 8.93 3.63
C LEU A 95 -0.95 9.15 2.44
N LYS A 96 -0.48 8.79 1.26
CA LYS A 96 -1.18 8.98 -0.02
C LYS A 96 -1.56 7.64 -0.64
N ASP A 97 -2.63 7.60 -1.42
CA ASP A 97 -3.00 6.43 -2.21
C ASP A 97 -2.16 6.31 -3.50
N CYS A 98 -2.43 5.29 -4.32
CA CYS A 98 -1.76 5.07 -5.60
C CYS A 98 -2.02 6.15 -6.65
N SER A 99 -3.02 6.99 -6.47
CA SER A 99 -3.37 8.13 -7.32
C SER A 99 -2.79 9.45 -6.81
N GLY A 100 -2.10 9.41 -5.65
CA GLY A 100 -1.54 10.59 -4.99
C GLY A 100 -2.54 11.37 -4.13
N ASN A 101 -3.75 10.86 -3.92
CA ASN A 101 -4.71 11.50 -3.03
C ASN A 101 -4.29 11.32 -1.57
N LEU A 102 -4.48 12.36 -0.79
CA LEU A 102 -4.17 12.34 0.64
C LEU A 102 -5.21 11.48 1.38
N VAL A 103 -4.75 10.39 1.98
CA VAL A 103 -5.55 9.48 2.82
C VAL A 103 -5.46 9.89 4.29
N TYR A 104 -4.27 10.27 4.75
CA TYR A 104 -4.03 10.70 6.12
C TYR A 104 -2.96 11.77 6.20
N LYS A 105 -3.16 12.73 7.08
CA LYS A 105 -2.18 13.76 7.46
C LYS A 105 -2.02 13.76 8.97
N SER A 106 -0.78 13.68 9.44
CA SER A 106 -0.47 13.74 10.87
C SER A 106 -0.61 15.16 11.45
N GLU A 107 -0.63 15.25 12.75
CA GLU A 107 -0.33 16.51 13.42
C GLU A 107 1.10 16.94 13.12
N THR A 108 1.35 18.27 13.23
CA THR A 108 2.66 18.85 12.97
C THR A 108 3.57 18.66 14.17
N GLY A 109 4.66 17.92 13.98
CA GLY A 109 5.76 17.88 14.95
C GLY A 109 6.62 19.13 14.83
N TYR A 110 6.95 19.73 15.98
CA TYR A 110 7.64 21.02 16.06
C TYR A 110 8.81 20.97 17.04
N THR A 111 9.94 21.60 16.64
CA THR A 111 11.11 21.76 17.51
C THR A 111 11.88 23.05 17.22
N LYS A 112 12.55 23.59 18.24
CA LYS A 112 13.51 24.70 18.12
C LYS A 112 14.96 24.26 18.25
N GLU A 113 15.22 22.94 18.17
CA GLU A 113 16.58 22.42 18.20
C GLU A 113 17.40 23.04 17.08
N LYS A 114 18.67 23.39 17.38
CA LYS A 114 19.56 24.08 16.43
C LYS A 114 20.35 23.11 15.57
N ASP A 115 20.69 21.96 16.12
CA ASP A 115 21.33 20.89 15.35
C ASP A 115 20.32 20.29 14.38
N THR A 116 20.68 20.23 13.10
CA THR A 116 19.76 19.83 12.04
C THR A 116 19.34 18.38 12.17
N GLU A 117 20.24 17.47 12.52
CA GLU A 117 19.94 16.04 12.64
C GLU A 117 19.01 15.79 13.83
N LEU A 118 19.32 16.41 14.98
CA LEU A 118 18.49 16.33 16.17
C LEU A 118 17.11 16.98 15.94
N ALA A 119 17.09 18.16 15.28
CA ALA A 119 15.86 18.85 14.96
C ALA A 119 14.92 18.01 14.08
N TYR A 120 15.47 17.36 13.07
CA TYR A 120 14.70 16.53 12.15
C TYR A 120 14.16 15.27 12.83
N SER A 121 14.99 14.61 13.64
CA SER A 121 14.59 13.43 14.41
C SER A 121 13.51 13.77 15.44
N ASP A 122 13.66 14.87 16.19
CA ASP A 122 12.70 15.29 17.22
C ASP A 122 11.37 15.73 16.61
N ALA A 123 11.39 16.58 15.57
CA ALA A 123 10.17 16.99 14.88
C ALA A 123 9.42 15.80 14.29
N LEU A 124 10.14 14.86 13.66
CA LEU A 124 9.55 13.65 13.09
C LEU A 124 8.93 12.75 14.17
N THR A 125 9.62 12.53 15.28
CA THR A 125 9.12 11.73 16.40
C THR A 125 7.84 12.32 16.97
N LYS A 126 7.75 13.65 17.09
CA LYS A 126 6.53 14.33 17.53
C LYS A 126 5.37 14.19 16.53
N ALA A 127 5.65 14.24 15.22
CA ALA A 127 4.63 13.99 14.21
C ALA A 127 4.09 12.55 14.26
N PHE A 128 4.93 11.58 14.62
CA PHE A 128 4.53 10.18 14.75
C PHE A 128 3.57 9.91 15.92
N VAL A 129 3.46 10.78 16.90
CA VAL A 129 2.50 10.61 18.00
C VAL A 129 1.08 10.44 17.48
N SER A 130 0.68 11.25 16.48
CA SER A 130 -0.66 11.14 15.89
C SER A 130 -0.83 9.90 15.00
N VAL A 131 0.25 9.43 14.37
CA VAL A 131 0.24 8.18 13.59
C VAL A 131 0.05 6.97 14.51
N ASN A 132 0.73 6.95 15.66
CA ASN A 132 0.59 5.88 16.66
C ASN A 132 -0.84 5.83 17.23
N ASN A 133 -1.49 6.98 17.36
CA ASN A 133 -2.87 7.07 17.84
C ASN A 133 -3.91 6.58 16.82
N LEU A 134 -3.53 6.29 15.58
CA LEU A 134 -4.42 5.68 14.58
C LEU A 134 -4.85 4.26 14.98
N HIS A 135 -4.05 3.57 15.82
CA HIS A 135 -4.29 2.15 16.15
C HIS A 135 -4.53 1.30 14.90
N TYR A 136 -3.68 1.51 13.90
CA TYR A 136 -3.83 0.88 12.59
C TYR A 136 -4.02 -0.62 12.72
N LYS A 137 -5.03 -1.12 12.00
CA LYS A 137 -5.32 -2.53 11.83
C LYS A 137 -5.86 -2.75 10.43
N PHE A 138 -5.18 -3.57 9.64
CA PHE A 138 -5.66 -3.86 8.30
C PHE A 138 -7.05 -4.50 8.34
N GLU A 139 -8.01 -3.86 7.71
CA GLU A 139 -9.37 -4.35 7.54
C GLU A 139 -9.68 -4.37 6.05
N LYS A 140 -9.74 -5.57 5.46
CA LYS A 140 -10.11 -5.71 4.05
C LYS A 140 -11.53 -5.19 3.86
N SER A 141 -11.67 -3.99 3.30
CA SER A 141 -12.99 -3.49 2.87
C SER A 141 -13.49 -4.42 1.77
N VAL A 142 -14.47 -5.25 2.09
CA VAL A 142 -15.29 -5.92 1.09
C VAL A 142 -16.12 -4.81 0.47
N VAL A 143 -15.68 -4.25 -0.64
CA VAL A 143 -16.53 -3.42 -1.50
C VAL A 143 -17.63 -4.38 -1.99
N THR A 144 -18.75 -4.37 -1.29
CA THR A 144 -19.96 -5.04 -1.74
C THR A 144 -20.47 -4.21 -2.91
N THR A 145 -19.96 -4.45 -4.11
CA THR A 145 -20.70 -4.11 -5.32
C THR A 145 -22.05 -4.79 -5.18
N PRO A 146 -23.17 -4.07 -5.26
CA PRO A 146 -24.46 -4.73 -5.27
C PRO A 146 -24.52 -5.63 -6.51
N VAL A 147 -24.29 -6.92 -6.30
CA VAL A 147 -24.59 -7.93 -7.30
C VAL A 147 -26.10 -7.88 -7.45
N VAL A 148 -26.55 -7.33 -8.55
CA VAL A 148 -27.94 -7.48 -9.00
C VAL A 148 -28.15 -8.98 -9.17
N GLU A 149 -28.80 -9.58 -8.22
CA GLU A 149 -29.18 -10.98 -8.19
C GLU A 149 -30.19 -11.20 -9.32
N LEU A 150 -29.72 -11.59 -10.50
CA LEU A 150 -30.53 -12.17 -11.55
C LEU A 150 -30.94 -13.54 -11.05
N LYS A 151 -32.16 -13.59 -10.56
CA LYS A 151 -32.88 -14.79 -10.17
C LYS A 151 -32.96 -15.72 -11.38
N ASN A 152 -32.05 -16.67 -11.50
CA ASN A 152 -32.15 -17.75 -12.47
C ASN A 152 -32.80 -18.97 -11.80
N GLU A 153 -33.93 -19.29 -12.32
CA GLU A 153 -34.77 -20.45 -12.07
C GLU A 153 -33.98 -21.75 -12.32
N VAL A 154 -34.04 -22.65 -11.37
CA VAL A 154 -33.35 -23.95 -11.38
C VAL A 154 -34.08 -24.90 -12.29
N VAL A 155 -33.38 -25.43 -13.30
CA VAL A 155 -33.75 -26.67 -13.99
C VAL A 155 -32.59 -27.66 -13.90
N PRO A 156 -32.76 -28.87 -13.41
CA PRO A 156 -31.68 -29.84 -13.26
C PRO A 156 -31.45 -30.60 -14.59
N VAL A 157 -30.27 -30.56 -15.13
CA VAL A 157 -29.81 -31.49 -16.18
C VAL A 157 -28.50 -32.13 -15.79
N VAL A 158 -28.51 -33.44 -15.95
CA VAL A 158 -27.57 -34.49 -15.60
C VAL A 158 -26.19 -34.33 -16.28
N ALA A 159 -25.17 -34.86 -15.61
CA ALA A 159 -23.79 -34.96 -16.00
C ALA A 159 -23.53 -35.39 -17.44
N SER A 160 -22.56 -34.75 -18.06
CA SER A 160 -21.70 -35.44 -19.03
C SER A 160 -20.33 -34.74 -19.12
N VAL A 161 -19.31 -35.50 -18.86
CA VAL A 161 -17.89 -35.14 -18.90
C VAL A 161 -17.45 -35.04 -20.36
N VAL A 162 -17.03 -33.85 -20.80
CA VAL A 162 -16.16 -33.75 -22.01
C VAL A 162 -15.06 -32.72 -21.72
N SER A 163 -13.88 -33.25 -21.58
CA SER A 163 -12.61 -32.54 -21.55
C SER A 163 -12.35 -31.95 -22.95
N THR A 164 -12.36 -30.64 -23.07
CA THR A 164 -11.89 -29.99 -24.31
C THR A 164 -10.64 -29.18 -23.95
N ALA A 165 -9.49 -29.73 -24.31
CA ALA A 165 -8.19 -29.05 -24.24
C ALA A 165 -8.17 -27.90 -25.26
N ILE A 166 -8.01 -26.67 -24.74
CA ILE A 166 -7.68 -25.52 -25.56
C ILE A 166 -6.16 -25.54 -25.71
N ILE A 167 -5.69 -25.79 -26.90
CA ILE A 167 -4.27 -25.70 -27.29
C ILE A 167 -3.95 -24.24 -27.48
N GLU A 168 -3.40 -23.60 -26.46
CA GLU A 168 -2.69 -22.34 -26.61
C GLU A 168 -1.25 -22.61 -27.08
N LYS A 169 -0.85 -21.87 -28.09
CA LYS A 169 0.43 -21.93 -28.78
C LYS A 169 1.57 -21.72 -27.78
N SER A 170 2.31 -22.79 -27.48
CA SER A 170 3.39 -22.79 -26.51
C SER A 170 4.60 -22.05 -27.06
N ASP A 171 5.04 -21.01 -26.36
CA ASP A 171 6.39 -20.47 -26.50
C ASP A 171 7.40 -21.55 -26.08
N SER A 172 8.32 -21.87 -26.97
CA SER A 172 9.26 -23.00 -26.88
C SER A 172 10.36 -22.86 -25.82
N ASN A 173 10.25 -21.84 -24.91
CA ASN A 173 11.24 -21.59 -23.86
C ASN A 173 10.64 -21.55 -22.44
N LEU A 174 9.42 -22.02 -22.24
CA LEU A 174 8.82 -22.05 -20.91
C LEU A 174 9.24 -23.32 -20.18
N MET A 175 9.91 -23.17 -19.03
CA MET A 175 10.28 -24.26 -18.13
C MET A 175 9.37 -24.29 -16.92
N TYR A 176 8.97 -25.48 -16.48
CA TYR A 176 8.10 -25.71 -15.33
C TYR A 176 8.88 -26.37 -14.20
N ALA A 177 8.70 -25.90 -12.96
CA ALA A 177 9.26 -26.54 -11.79
C ALA A 177 8.34 -27.69 -11.32
N GLN A 178 8.85 -28.91 -11.32
CA GLN A 178 8.16 -30.09 -10.79
C GLN A 178 8.81 -30.54 -9.50
N ALA A 179 8.02 -30.76 -8.45
CA ALA A 179 8.51 -31.24 -7.17
C ALA A 179 8.94 -32.71 -7.26
N THR A 180 10.08 -33.05 -6.63
CA THR A 180 10.60 -34.40 -6.48
C THR A 180 10.80 -34.74 -5.01
N ALA A 181 11.05 -35.98 -4.67
CA ALA A 181 11.26 -36.41 -3.27
C ALA A 181 12.41 -35.66 -2.55
N ASN A 182 13.38 -35.12 -3.29
CA ASN A 182 14.59 -34.49 -2.75
C ASN A 182 14.79 -33.04 -3.22
N GLY A 183 13.74 -32.37 -3.75
CA GLY A 183 13.84 -30.99 -4.25
C GLY A 183 12.93 -30.72 -5.45
N TYR A 184 13.38 -29.90 -6.38
CA TYR A 184 12.65 -29.55 -7.60
C TYR A 184 13.47 -29.87 -8.85
N GLN A 185 12.80 -30.26 -9.93
CA GLN A 185 13.39 -30.38 -11.26
C GLN A 185 12.70 -29.42 -12.23
N LEU A 186 13.48 -28.83 -13.15
CA LEU A 186 12.93 -28.01 -14.22
C LEU A 186 12.71 -28.91 -15.46
N VAL A 187 11.51 -28.85 -16.02
CA VAL A 187 11.10 -29.55 -17.22
C VAL A 187 10.65 -28.56 -18.27
N ASP A 188 10.96 -28.83 -19.52
CA ASP A 188 10.42 -28.08 -20.67
C ASP A 188 9.07 -28.64 -21.13
N ALA A 189 8.49 -28.07 -22.16
CA ALA A 189 7.19 -28.49 -22.70
C ALA A 189 7.24 -29.90 -23.35
N SER A 190 8.43 -30.40 -23.66
CA SER A 190 8.67 -31.78 -24.05
C SER A 190 9.28 -32.51 -22.86
N PRO A 191 8.65 -33.40 -22.14
CA PRO A 191 8.97 -33.86 -20.78
C PRO A 191 10.42 -34.32 -20.56
N LYS A 192 11.37 -33.45 -20.89
CA LYS A 192 12.82 -33.64 -20.75
C LYS A 192 13.30 -32.80 -19.59
N VAL A 193 13.86 -33.47 -18.58
CA VAL A 193 14.48 -32.79 -17.41
C VAL A 193 15.70 -32.00 -17.87
N VAL A 194 15.68 -30.67 -17.63
CA VAL A 194 16.79 -29.80 -18.04
C VAL A 194 17.78 -29.60 -16.88
N TYR A 195 17.30 -29.50 -15.62
CA TYR A 195 18.13 -29.39 -14.43
C TYR A 195 17.51 -30.10 -13.23
N LYS A 196 18.36 -30.72 -12.37
CA LYS A 196 18.01 -31.18 -11.01
C LYS A 196 18.72 -30.30 -10.01
N LEU A 197 17.99 -29.79 -9.05
CA LEU A 197 18.47 -29.04 -7.89
C LEU A 197 18.32 -29.86 -6.63
#